data_e430a83d72fac1b1edf14cc526a469b4
#
_entry.id   e430a83d72fac1b1edf14cc526a469b4
#
_cell.length_a   1.000
_cell.length_b   1.000
_cell.length_c   1.000
_cell.angle_alpha   90.00
_cell.angle_beta   90.00
_cell.angle_gamma   90.00
#
_symmetry.space_group_name_H-M   'P 1'
#
loop_
_entity.id
_entity.type
_entity.pdbx_description
1 polymer ?
#
loop_
_entity_poly.entity_id
_entity_poly.type
_entity_poly.pdbx_seq_one_letter_code
_entity_poly.pdbx_strand_id
1 'polypeptide(L)'
;DTSGAYIIGNPQGTLSPTLWGLPVVATQSMASGKFLAGAFQLGAQIFDRMDAVVEISTEDDQNFRKNLVTVLAEERLALAVYRPEAFVKGDFAAAATAATAA
;
A
#
# COMPACT_ATOMS: atom_id res chain seq x y z
N ASP A 1 21.43 13.62 -17.79
CA ASP A 1 21.46 14.58 -18.89
C ASP A 1 22.84 14.59 -19.55
N THR A 2 22.98 15.22 -20.70
CA THR A 2 24.25 15.24 -21.46
C THR A 2 25.35 16.10 -20.83
N SER A 3 25.02 16.93 -19.85
CA SER A 3 25.98 17.73 -19.11
C SER A 3 26.63 16.99 -17.93
N GLY A 4 26.24 15.75 -17.68
CA GLY A 4 26.72 14.93 -16.57
C GLY A 4 26.09 15.26 -15.22
N ALA A 5 25.10 16.14 -15.19
CA ALA A 5 24.36 16.44 -13.97
C ALA A 5 23.21 15.44 -13.74
N TYR A 6 22.96 15.14 -12.48
CA TYR A 6 21.85 14.25 -12.14
C TYR A 6 20.51 14.99 -12.23
N ILE A 7 19.54 14.40 -12.92
CA ILE A 7 18.20 14.98 -13.09
C ILE A 7 17.35 14.78 -11.84
N ILE A 8 17.52 13.64 -11.15
CA ILE A 8 16.69 13.24 -10.00
C ILE A 8 17.52 13.16 -8.70
N GLY A 9 18.66 13.79 -8.68
CA GLY A 9 19.53 13.77 -7.51
C GLY A 9 20.68 12.75 -7.60
N ASN A 10 21.50 12.72 -6.58
CA ASN A 10 22.69 11.87 -6.54
C ASN A 10 22.30 10.39 -6.29
N PRO A 11 22.82 9.42 -7.08
CA PRO A 11 22.54 8.00 -6.87
C PRO A 11 23.05 7.44 -5.54
N GLN A 12 23.91 8.15 -4.84
CA GLN A 12 24.37 7.78 -3.49
C GLN A 12 23.39 8.19 -2.37
N GLY A 13 22.39 9.01 -2.69
CA GLY A 13 21.36 9.42 -1.73
C GLY A 13 20.17 8.48 -1.70
N THR A 14 19.56 8.31 -0.53
CA THR A 14 18.30 7.60 -0.37
C THR A 14 17.18 8.54 -0.82
N LEU A 15 16.69 8.36 -2.03
CA LEU A 15 15.57 9.15 -2.54
C LEU A 15 14.28 8.33 -2.40
N SER A 16 13.34 8.88 -1.65
CA SER A 16 11.97 8.38 -1.70
C SER A 16 11.36 8.75 -3.05
N PRO A 17 10.65 7.84 -3.72
CA PRO A 17 10.00 8.16 -4.99
C PRO A 17 8.95 9.25 -4.79
N THR A 18 9.03 10.29 -5.60
CA THR A 18 8.11 11.43 -5.56
C THR A 18 7.64 11.77 -6.97
N LEU A 19 6.43 12.30 -7.06
CA LEU A 19 5.85 12.82 -8.30
C LEU A 19 5.29 14.22 -7.99
N TRP A 20 5.82 15.25 -8.67
CA TRP A 20 5.50 16.66 -8.38
C TRP A 20 5.63 17.05 -6.90
N GLY A 21 6.66 16.51 -6.23
CA GLY A 21 6.90 16.76 -4.81
C GLY A 21 6.01 15.97 -3.85
N LEU A 22 5.11 15.12 -4.36
CA LEU A 22 4.25 14.25 -3.56
C LEU A 22 4.86 12.85 -3.43
N PRO A 23 4.76 12.22 -2.26
CA PRO A 23 5.28 10.86 -2.08
C PRO A 23 4.50 9.84 -2.89
N VAL A 24 5.20 8.89 -3.47
CA VAL A 24 4.63 7.80 -4.25
C VAL A 24 4.91 6.47 -3.57
N VAL A 25 3.89 5.63 -3.43
CA VAL A 25 4.00 4.28 -2.87
C VAL A 25 3.62 3.27 -3.95
N ALA A 26 4.58 2.43 -4.32
CA ALA A 26 4.34 1.31 -5.20
C ALA A 26 3.98 0.07 -4.38
N THR A 27 2.84 -0.54 -4.66
CA THR A 27 2.35 -1.69 -3.90
C THR A 27 1.72 -2.73 -4.80
N GLN A 28 1.86 -3.99 -4.45
CA GLN A 28 1.21 -5.11 -5.14
C GLN A 28 -0.30 -5.21 -4.82
N SER A 29 -0.77 -4.50 -3.79
CA SER A 29 -2.20 -4.43 -3.46
C SER A 29 -3.00 -3.65 -4.50
N MET A 30 -2.34 -2.84 -5.31
CA MET A 30 -2.95 -2.14 -6.45
C MET A 30 -2.76 -2.94 -7.73
N ALA A 31 -3.81 -3.08 -8.53
CA ALA A 31 -3.73 -3.76 -9.81
C ALA A 31 -2.77 -3.04 -10.75
N SER A 32 -2.04 -3.83 -11.57
CA SER A 32 -1.10 -3.27 -12.54
C SER A 32 -1.79 -2.30 -13.51
N GLY A 33 -1.14 -1.18 -13.78
CA GLY A 33 -1.66 -0.13 -14.65
C GLY A 33 -2.66 0.82 -13.99
N LYS A 34 -2.94 0.67 -12.70
CA LYS A 34 -3.89 1.50 -11.96
C LYS A 34 -3.21 2.35 -10.90
N PHE A 35 -3.82 3.47 -10.59
CA PHE A 35 -3.33 4.37 -9.55
C PHE A 35 -4.46 4.93 -8.70
N LEU A 36 -4.12 5.31 -7.48
CA LEU A 36 -4.98 6.02 -6.54
C LEU A 36 -4.20 7.21 -5.97
N ALA A 37 -4.74 8.38 -6.12
CA ALA A 37 -4.18 9.62 -5.57
C ALA A 37 -5.20 10.30 -4.68
N GLY A 38 -4.75 10.93 -3.62
CA GLY A 38 -5.69 11.65 -2.75
C GLY A 38 -5.07 12.10 -1.44
N ALA A 39 -5.91 12.76 -0.65
CA ALA A 39 -5.57 13.24 0.68
C ALA A 39 -5.92 12.17 1.73
N PHE A 40 -5.05 11.17 1.90
CA PHE A 40 -5.32 10.03 2.75
C PHE A 40 -5.52 10.41 4.22
N GLN A 41 -4.81 11.40 4.72
CA GLN A 41 -4.92 11.82 6.11
C GLN A 41 -6.25 12.53 6.43
N LEU A 42 -6.84 13.19 5.43
CA LEU A 42 -8.08 13.94 5.60
C LEU A 42 -9.31 13.14 5.18
N GLY A 43 -9.16 12.25 4.21
CA GLY A 43 -10.27 11.57 3.58
C GLY A 43 -10.61 10.19 4.17
N ALA A 44 -9.69 9.57 4.89
CA ALA A 44 -9.86 8.22 5.41
C ALA A 44 -9.21 8.05 6.78
N GLN A 45 -9.72 7.08 7.54
CA GLN A 45 -9.17 6.73 8.84
C GLN A 45 -9.22 5.22 9.05
N ILE A 46 -8.17 4.68 9.65
CA ILE A 46 -8.14 3.29 10.09
C ILE A 46 -8.54 3.24 11.57
N PHE A 47 -9.47 2.36 11.89
CA PHE A 47 -9.90 2.08 13.25
C PHE A 47 -9.42 0.70 13.65
N ASP A 48 -8.52 0.65 14.63
CA ASP A 48 -8.09 -0.61 15.22
C ASP A 48 -9.02 -0.99 16.37
N ARG A 49 -9.61 -2.17 16.29
CA ARG A 49 -10.41 -2.74 17.37
C ARG A 49 -9.57 -3.66 18.26
N MET A 50 -8.61 -4.33 17.68
CA MET A 50 -7.72 -5.25 18.35
C MET A 50 -6.35 -5.18 17.69
N ASP A 51 -5.34 -4.90 18.48
CA ASP A 51 -3.96 -4.89 18.02
C ASP A 51 -3.53 -6.28 17.55
N ALA A 52 -2.50 -6.33 16.74
CA ALA A 52 -1.95 -7.58 16.25
C ALA A 52 -1.45 -8.44 17.42
N VAL A 53 -2.02 -9.63 17.58
CA VAL A 53 -1.68 -10.60 18.62
C VAL A 53 -1.25 -11.90 17.97
N VAL A 54 -0.18 -12.49 18.50
CA VAL A 54 0.29 -13.81 18.10
C VAL A 54 0.16 -14.76 19.27
N GLU A 55 -0.60 -15.83 19.09
CA GLU A 55 -0.81 -16.87 20.07
C GLU A 55 -0.21 -18.19 19.59
N ILE A 56 0.37 -18.93 20.51
CA ILE A 56 0.95 -20.24 20.25
C ILE A 56 0.23 -21.28 21.08
N SER A 57 -0.28 -22.32 20.43
CA SER A 57 -0.99 -23.42 21.07
C SER A 57 -0.39 -24.76 20.66
N THR A 58 -0.25 -25.64 21.63
CA THR A 58 0.14 -27.04 21.44
C THR A 58 -1.01 -28.01 21.64
N GLU A 59 -2.19 -27.51 22.04
CA GLU A 59 -3.35 -28.29 22.47
C GLU A 59 -4.44 -28.41 21.40
N ASP A 60 -4.19 -27.92 20.20
CA ASP A 60 -5.17 -27.93 19.12
C ASP A 60 -5.26 -29.32 18.48
N ASP A 61 -6.47 -29.90 18.50
CA ASP A 61 -6.82 -31.21 17.93
C ASP A 61 -5.77 -32.29 18.24
N GLN A 62 -5.02 -32.73 17.25
CA GLN A 62 -4.00 -33.78 17.38
C GLN A 62 -2.57 -33.24 17.52
N ASN A 63 -2.40 -31.95 17.82
CA ASN A 63 -1.08 -31.31 17.89
C ASN A 63 -0.15 -31.97 18.93
N PHE A 64 -0.68 -32.32 20.09
CA PHE A 64 0.09 -33.01 21.13
C PHE A 64 0.61 -34.37 20.68
N ARG A 65 -0.21 -35.15 19.97
CA ARG A 65 0.15 -36.49 19.48
C ARG A 65 1.17 -36.46 18.33
N LYS A 66 1.11 -35.41 17.51
CA LYS A 66 1.95 -35.22 16.34
C LYS A 66 3.17 -34.33 16.61
N ASN A 67 3.33 -33.84 17.82
CA ASN A 67 4.36 -32.87 18.20
C ASN A 67 4.36 -31.62 17.30
N LEU A 68 3.17 -31.08 17.03
CA LEU A 68 2.95 -29.87 16.22
C LEU A 68 2.62 -28.69 17.12
N VAL A 69 2.89 -27.50 16.62
CA VAL A 69 2.58 -26.23 17.27
C VAL A 69 1.73 -25.39 16.31
N THR A 70 0.60 -24.92 16.80
CA THR A 70 -0.25 -24.00 16.04
C THR A 70 0.08 -22.55 16.42
N VAL A 71 0.34 -21.74 15.44
CA VAL A 71 0.57 -20.28 15.59
C VAL A 71 -0.61 -19.55 15.00
N LEU A 72 -1.29 -18.76 15.82
CA LEU A 72 -2.41 -17.92 15.42
C LEU A 72 -2.01 -16.45 15.52
N ALA A 73 -2.15 -15.73 14.42
CA ALA A 73 -1.96 -14.28 14.39
C ALA A 73 -3.28 -13.62 14.00
N GLU A 74 -3.75 -12.70 14.82
CA GLU A 74 -5.01 -12.00 14.60
C GLU A 74 -4.85 -10.49 14.76
N GLU A 75 -5.57 -9.76 13.92
CA GLU A 75 -5.73 -8.32 14.00
C GLU A 75 -7.16 -7.96 13.55
N ARG A 76 -7.77 -6.97 14.20
CA ARG A 76 -9.08 -6.47 13.79
C ARG A 76 -9.00 -4.98 13.55
N LEU A 77 -9.21 -4.60 12.31
CA LEU A 77 -9.21 -3.20 11.89
C LEU A 77 -10.34 -2.94 10.91
N ALA A 78 -10.70 -1.69 10.77
CA ALA A 78 -11.66 -1.21 9.79
C ALA A 78 -11.17 0.09 9.16
N LEU A 79 -11.45 0.26 7.89
CA LEU A 79 -11.17 1.48 7.15
C LEU A 79 -12.48 2.24 6.93
N ALA A 80 -12.52 3.50 7.37
CA ALA A 80 -13.62 4.41 7.07
C ALA A 80 -13.16 5.50 6.11
N VAL A 81 -13.93 5.71 5.04
CA VAL A 81 -13.70 6.77 4.07
C VAL A 81 -14.74 7.86 4.31
N TYR A 82 -14.30 9.00 4.84
CA TYR A 82 -15.20 10.11 5.16
C TYR A 82 -15.53 10.98 3.95
N ARG A 83 -14.57 11.16 3.07
CA ARG A 83 -14.67 12.03 1.90
C ARG A 83 -14.18 11.30 0.65
N PRO A 84 -15.05 10.57 -0.04
CA PRO A 84 -14.66 9.88 -1.27
C PRO A 84 -14.16 10.84 -2.37
N GLU A 85 -14.65 12.08 -2.39
CA GLU A 85 -14.22 13.11 -3.34
C GLU A 85 -12.77 13.57 -3.13
N ALA A 86 -12.16 13.25 -1.99
CA ALA A 86 -10.73 13.51 -1.73
C ALA A 86 -9.80 12.55 -2.46
N PHE A 87 -10.33 11.51 -3.10
CA PHE A 87 -9.57 10.47 -3.77
C PHE A 87 -9.90 10.39 -5.25
N VAL A 88 -8.90 10.17 -6.07
CA VAL A 88 -9.02 9.96 -7.51
C VAL A 88 -8.34 8.66 -7.89
N LYS A 89 -9.08 7.77 -8.53
CA LYS A 89 -8.55 6.55 -9.12
C LYS A 89 -8.48 6.66 -10.62
N GLY A 90 -7.51 6.02 -11.23
CA GLY A 90 -7.37 6.04 -12.67
C GLY A 90 -6.65 4.81 -13.20
N ASP A 91 -6.65 4.72 -14.50
CA ASP A 91 -6.00 3.66 -15.27
C ASP A 91 -5.05 4.30 -16.29
N PHE A 92 -3.80 3.92 -16.23
CA PHE A 92 -2.78 4.45 -17.15
C PHE A 92 -3.04 4.06 -18.60
N ALA A 93 -3.57 2.86 -18.84
CA ALA A 93 -3.90 2.40 -20.17
C ALA A 93 -5.04 3.23 -20.79
N ALA A 94 -6.09 3.52 -20.02
CA ALA A 94 -7.20 4.36 -20.45
C ALA A 94 -6.74 5.80 -20.71
N ALA A 95 -5.89 6.36 -19.84
CA ALA A 95 -5.31 7.68 -20.02
C ALA A 95 -4.46 7.78 -21.29
N ALA A 96 -3.63 6.77 -21.55
CA ALA A 96 -2.82 6.70 -22.76
C ALA A 96 -3.69 6.62 -24.02
N THR A 97 -4.75 5.83 -24.01
CA THR A 97 -5.71 5.74 -25.12
C THR A 97 -6.41 7.06 -25.38
N ALA A 98 -6.85 7.75 -24.33
CA ALA A 98 -7.48 9.08 -24.45
C ALA A 98 -6.52 10.11 -25.03
N ALA A 99 -5.26 10.11 -24.60
CA ALA A 99 -4.23 11.00 -25.15
C ALA A 99 -3.92 10.71 -26.62
N THR A 100 -4.00 9.46 -27.05
CA THR A 100 -3.77 9.07 -28.44
C THR A 100 -4.97 9.41 -29.34
N ALA A 101 -6.19 9.39 -28.80
CA ALA A 101 -7.42 9.69 -29.53
C ALA A 101 -7.64 11.21 -29.72
N ALA A 102 -6.93 12.05 -28.99
CA ALA A 102 -6.96 13.52 -29.14
C ALA A 102 -5.98 14.01 -30.27
#